data_9744a0d14d321454b14e1491e1444fdf
#
_entry.id   9744a0d14d321454b14e1491e1444fdf
#
_cell.length_a   1.000
_cell.length_b   1.000
_cell.length_c   1.000
_cell.angle_alpha   90.00
_cell.angle_beta   90.00
_cell.angle_gamma   90.00
#
_symmetry.space_group_name_H-M   'P 1'
#
loop_
_entity.id
_entity.type
_entity.pdbx_description
1 polymer ?
#
loop_
_entity_poly.entity_id
_entity_poly.type
_entity_poly.pdbx_seq_one_letter_code
_entity_poly.pdbx_strand_id
1 'polypeptide(L)'
;MLLQVEKFKSENKLLEAQRIEQRTKYDLEMLSELGVCSGIENYSRYFDGRKPGQAPFTLLDFFPSEFLMVVDESHIAIPQIRGQYEGDKSRKTTLVDYGFRLPSALDNRPLKFEEWEDKVDKTILVSATPGKWEKENSEKFVEQVIRPTGLIDPKIVVKPTENQIQDLLVEIESVVNNGNRVLVTTLTKKMSEALSDYLLKAGIKTRYLHSDIDTLERIEILRDLRKGEFDVLVGINLLREGLDLPEVQLVAILDADKEGFLRSETSLIQTVGRAARNQEGYVIMYADKITDSMRSLIPISEPTRP
;
A
#
# COMPACT_ATOMS: atom_id res chain seq x y z
N MET A 1 8.66 -6.74 35.93
CA MET A 1 8.42 -8.20 35.88
C MET A 1 7.68 -8.66 37.14
N LEU A 2 8.29 -8.57 38.33
CA LEU A 2 7.70 -9.13 39.60
C LEU A 2 6.25 -8.67 39.83
N LEU A 3 5.99 -7.40 39.71
CA LEU A 3 4.62 -6.83 39.89
C LEU A 3 3.60 -7.46 38.91
N GLN A 4 4.00 -7.71 37.67
CA GLN A 4 3.10 -8.33 36.69
C GLN A 4 2.87 -9.82 36.96
N VAL A 5 3.88 -10.51 37.45
CA VAL A 5 3.76 -11.93 37.88
C VAL A 5 2.82 -12.03 39.08
N GLU A 6 2.97 -11.15 40.08
CA GLU A 6 2.09 -11.09 41.26
C GLU A 6 0.63 -10.79 40.87
N LYS A 7 0.45 -9.83 39.93
CA LYS A 7 -0.87 -9.50 39.40
C LYS A 7 -1.52 -10.72 38.76
N PHE A 8 -0.84 -11.43 37.87
CA PHE A 8 -1.39 -12.61 37.21
C PHE A 8 -1.69 -13.73 38.23
N LYS A 9 -0.85 -13.94 39.23
CA LYS A 9 -1.11 -14.90 40.30
C LYS A 9 -2.36 -14.54 41.11
N SER A 10 -2.54 -13.26 41.43
CA SER A 10 -3.74 -12.78 42.16
C SER A 10 -5.03 -12.92 41.32
N GLU A 11 -4.93 -12.88 40.00
CA GLU A 11 -6.03 -13.10 39.06
C GLU A 11 -6.23 -14.59 38.72
N ASN A 12 -5.51 -15.51 39.36
CA ASN A 12 -5.51 -16.97 39.07
C ASN A 12 -5.08 -17.31 37.61
N LYS A 13 -4.28 -16.46 36.99
CA LYS A 13 -3.69 -16.64 35.66
C LYS A 13 -2.28 -17.23 35.78
N LEU A 14 -2.19 -18.48 36.20
CA LEU A 14 -0.90 -19.10 36.55
C LEU A 14 -0.02 -19.34 35.31
N LEU A 15 -0.63 -19.68 34.17
CA LEU A 15 0.10 -19.89 32.92
C LEU A 15 0.71 -18.58 32.39
N GLU A 16 -0.03 -17.49 32.44
CA GLU A 16 0.42 -16.16 32.05
C GLU A 16 1.54 -15.68 32.98
N ALA A 17 1.41 -15.93 34.29
CA ALA A 17 2.44 -15.62 35.27
C ALA A 17 3.75 -16.36 34.97
N GLN A 18 3.69 -17.67 34.72
CA GLN A 18 4.84 -18.47 34.38
C GLN A 18 5.49 -18.02 33.06
N ARG A 19 4.68 -17.77 32.03
CA ARG A 19 5.13 -17.35 30.70
C ARG A 19 5.88 -16.02 30.74
N ILE A 20 5.31 -15.01 31.39
CA ILE A 20 5.97 -13.69 31.46
C ILE A 20 7.23 -13.72 32.33
N GLU A 21 7.24 -14.51 33.40
CA GLU A 21 8.41 -14.67 34.24
C GLU A 21 9.57 -15.33 33.46
N GLN A 22 9.32 -16.47 32.82
CA GLN A 22 10.30 -17.20 32.03
C GLN A 22 10.85 -16.34 30.88
N ARG A 23 9.96 -15.71 30.12
CA ARG A 23 10.35 -14.85 29.00
C ARG A 23 11.22 -13.69 29.47
N THR A 24 10.82 -12.99 30.51
CA THR A 24 11.55 -11.80 30.97
C THR A 24 12.90 -12.17 31.58
N LYS A 25 13.00 -13.30 32.29
CA LYS A 25 14.29 -13.78 32.81
C LYS A 25 15.25 -14.10 31.68
N TYR A 26 14.78 -14.80 30.64
CA TYR A 26 15.57 -15.09 29.46
C TYR A 26 16.04 -13.80 28.75
N ASP A 27 15.13 -12.81 28.55
CA ASP A 27 15.51 -11.56 27.91
C ASP A 27 16.53 -10.77 28.74
N LEU A 28 16.45 -10.81 30.08
CA LEU A 28 17.44 -10.18 30.99
C LEU A 28 18.79 -10.88 30.92
N GLU A 29 18.82 -12.20 30.83
CA GLU A 29 20.05 -12.97 30.66
C GLU A 29 20.73 -12.60 29.32
N MET A 30 19.96 -12.60 28.23
CA MET A 30 20.46 -12.17 26.91
C MET A 30 21.02 -10.74 26.91
N LEU A 31 20.33 -9.82 27.58
CA LEU A 31 20.80 -8.43 27.73
C LEU A 31 22.09 -8.33 28.53
N SER A 32 22.23 -9.17 29.59
CA SER A 32 23.42 -9.19 30.44
C SER A 32 24.63 -9.77 29.71
N GLU A 33 24.44 -10.86 28.98
CA GLU A 33 25.52 -11.60 28.34
C GLU A 33 25.90 -11.05 26.97
N LEU A 34 24.91 -10.65 26.16
CA LEU A 34 25.08 -10.25 24.76
C LEU A 34 24.82 -8.77 24.49
N GLY A 35 24.25 -8.04 25.46
CA GLY A 35 23.86 -6.65 25.29
C GLY A 35 22.61 -6.43 24.43
N VAL A 36 21.95 -7.51 23.96
CA VAL A 36 20.79 -7.45 23.08
C VAL A 36 19.86 -8.64 23.34
N CYS A 37 18.54 -8.45 23.15
CA CYS A 37 17.58 -9.54 23.10
C CYS A 37 16.56 -9.32 22.00
N SER A 38 15.92 -10.39 21.54
CA SER A 38 14.83 -10.31 20.56
C SER A 38 13.62 -9.59 21.16
N GLY A 39 13.21 -8.49 20.55
CA GLY A 39 12.12 -7.66 21.03
C GLY A 39 12.55 -6.64 22.10
N ILE A 40 13.81 -6.24 22.10
CA ILE A 40 14.38 -5.22 23.02
C ILE A 40 13.56 -3.93 23.00
N GLU A 41 12.96 -3.59 21.87
CA GLU A 41 12.11 -2.42 21.69
C GLU A 41 10.90 -2.40 22.66
N ASN A 42 10.45 -3.56 23.12
CA ASN A 42 9.35 -3.64 24.11
C ASN A 42 9.75 -3.18 25.50
N TYR A 43 11.05 -2.97 25.71
CA TYR A 43 11.63 -2.44 26.94
C TYR A 43 12.11 -0.98 26.79
N SER A 44 11.93 -0.34 25.63
CA SER A 44 12.45 0.99 25.29
C SER A 44 12.13 2.04 26.34
N ARG A 45 10.91 2.03 26.91
CA ARG A 45 10.49 2.95 27.97
C ARG A 45 11.44 2.96 29.19
N TYR A 46 12.06 1.83 29.51
CA TYR A 46 12.98 1.74 30.64
C TYR A 46 14.37 2.29 30.31
N PHE A 47 14.75 2.27 29.03
CA PHE A 47 16.04 2.80 28.60
C PHE A 47 16.02 4.32 28.42
N ASP A 48 14.89 4.86 27.94
CA ASP A 48 14.74 6.30 27.67
C ASP A 48 14.06 7.07 28.83
N GLY A 49 13.66 6.39 29.91
CA GLY A 49 13.10 6.99 31.12
C GLY A 49 11.68 7.53 30.98
N ARG A 50 10.96 7.19 29.92
CA ARG A 50 9.57 7.62 29.69
C ARG A 50 8.61 7.06 30.74
N LYS A 51 7.56 7.83 31.03
CA LYS A 51 6.43 7.38 31.84
C LYS A 51 5.50 6.47 31.04
N PRO A 52 4.73 5.57 31.70
CA PRO A 52 3.69 4.78 31.03
C PRO A 52 2.73 5.67 30.22
N GLY A 53 2.43 5.25 28.97
CA GLY A 53 1.54 5.97 28.07
C GLY A 53 2.16 7.14 27.31
N GLN A 54 3.36 7.58 27.68
CA GLN A 54 4.06 8.66 26.99
C GLN A 54 4.48 8.23 25.58
N ALA A 55 4.36 9.15 24.60
CA ALA A 55 4.75 8.91 23.22
C ALA A 55 6.23 8.51 23.11
N PRO A 56 6.60 7.54 22.25
CA PRO A 56 7.99 7.23 21.98
C PRO A 56 8.66 8.35 21.16
N PHE A 57 9.97 8.41 21.24
CA PHE A 57 10.74 9.21 20.30
C PHE A 57 10.65 8.59 18.90
N THR A 58 10.49 9.45 17.91
CA THR A 58 10.35 9.09 16.50
C THR A 58 11.39 9.84 15.67
N LEU A 59 11.49 9.51 14.38
CA LEU A 59 12.37 10.24 13.46
C LEU A 59 12.05 11.75 13.44
N LEU A 60 10.79 12.13 13.64
CA LEU A 60 10.37 13.53 13.68
C LEU A 60 11.02 14.32 14.81
N ASP A 61 11.39 13.67 15.91
CA ASP A 61 12.04 14.31 17.07
C ASP A 61 13.50 14.71 16.79
N PHE A 62 14.10 14.25 15.69
CA PHE A 62 15.44 14.60 15.23
C PHE A 62 15.47 15.76 14.24
N PHE A 63 14.30 16.20 13.76
CA PHE A 63 14.21 17.37 12.88
C PHE A 63 14.33 18.67 13.68
N PRO A 64 14.74 19.78 13.07
CA PRO A 64 14.63 21.11 13.69
C PRO A 64 13.19 21.40 14.12
N SER A 65 13.01 22.35 15.04
CA SER A 65 11.69 22.78 15.50
C SER A 65 10.79 23.31 14.38
N GLU A 66 11.39 23.87 13.35
CA GLU A 66 10.69 24.31 12.14
C GLU A 66 11.16 23.48 10.95
N PHE A 67 10.27 22.70 10.35
CA PHE A 67 10.52 21.96 9.12
C PHE A 67 9.26 21.90 8.26
N LEU A 68 9.43 21.67 6.98
CA LEU A 68 8.34 21.44 6.05
C LEU A 68 8.16 19.93 5.86
N MET A 69 6.97 19.44 6.19
CA MET A 69 6.58 18.06 5.90
C MET A 69 5.93 18.00 4.51
N VAL A 70 6.39 17.10 3.67
CA VAL A 70 5.72 16.77 2.40
C VAL A 70 5.20 15.35 2.51
N VAL A 71 3.88 15.18 2.44
CA VAL A 71 3.20 13.88 2.50
C VAL A 71 2.76 13.53 1.09
N ASP A 72 3.50 12.62 0.47
CA ASP A 72 3.15 12.08 -0.84
C ASP A 72 2.04 11.02 -0.71
N GLU A 73 1.19 10.92 -1.75
CA GLU A 73 0.00 10.05 -1.75
C GLU A 73 -0.81 10.17 -0.45
N SER A 74 -1.08 11.41 -0.03
CA SER A 74 -1.66 11.73 1.28
C SER A 74 -2.98 11.02 1.53
N HIS A 75 -3.78 10.77 0.49
CA HIS A 75 -5.04 10.02 0.57
C HIS A 75 -4.88 8.57 1.06
N ILE A 76 -3.66 8.03 1.01
CA ILE A 76 -3.30 6.72 1.57
C ILE A 76 -2.53 6.92 2.89
N ALA A 77 -1.55 7.81 2.91
CA ALA A 77 -0.67 8.02 4.06
C ALA A 77 -1.43 8.48 5.31
N ILE A 78 -2.33 9.44 5.19
CA ILE A 78 -3.11 9.97 6.32
C ILE A 78 -4.00 8.92 6.98
N PRO A 79 -4.82 8.14 6.25
CA PRO A 79 -5.56 7.02 6.86
C PRO A 79 -4.67 5.96 7.50
N GLN A 80 -3.49 5.67 6.94
CA GLN A 80 -2.54 4.73 7.51
C GLN A 80 -1.97 5.24 8.83
N ILE A 81 -1.50 6.49 8.90
CA ILE A 81 -1.00 7.12 10.13
C ILE A 81 -2.09 7.05 11.22
N ARG A 82 -3.33 7.37 10.86
CA ARG A 82 -4.47 7.34 11.78
C ARG A 82 -4.79 5.94 12.31
N GLY A 83 -4.68 4.92 11.45
CA GLY A 83 -4.99 3.52 11.81
C GLY A 83 -3.90 2.76 12.55
N GLN A 84 -2.64 3.18 12.44
CA GLN A 84 -1.49 2.44 12.96
C GLN A 84 -1.54 2.23 14.48
N TYR A 85 -1.89 3.26 15.23
CA TYR A 85 -1.92 3.21 16.70
C TYR A 85 -2.91 2.16 17.21
N GLU A 86 -4.16 2.19 16.76
CA GLU A 86 -5.18 1.28 17.26
C GLU A 86 -4.91 -0.18 16.86
N GLY A 87 -4.39 -0.41 15.67
CA GLY A 87 -3.96 -1.74 15.22
C GLY A 87 -2.84 -2.33 16.08
N ASP A 88 -1.80 -1.53 16.36
CA ASP A 88 -0.68 -1.95 17.21
C ASP A 88 -1.12 -2.18 18.66
N LYS A 89 -1.91 -1.26 19.22
CA LYS A 89 -2.48 -1.35 20.56
C LYS A 89 -3.30 -2.62 20.76
N SER A 90 -4.21 -2.92 19.85
CA SER A 90 -5.05 -4.13 19.90
C SER A 90 -4.21 -5.40 19.96
N ARG A 91 -3.24 -5.52 19.05
CA ARG A 91 -2.32 -6.66 19.00
C ARG A 91 -1.50 -6.79 20.29
N LYS A 92 -0.90 -5.70 20.76
CA LYS A 92 -0.04 -5.70 21.97
C LYS A 92 -0.82 -5.91 23.25
N THR A 93 -2.04 -5.42 23.35
CA THR A 93 -2.92 -5.68 24.51
C THR A 93 -3.13 -7.17 24.66
N THR A 94 -3.45 -7.89 23.58
CA THR A 94 -3.58 -9.36 23.59
C THR A 94 -2.27 -10.02 24.08
N LEU A 95 -1.11 -9.58 23.60
CA LEU A 95 0.17 -10.16 24.03
C LEU A 95 0.48 -9.90 25.52
N VAL A 96 0.07 -8.77 26.05
CA VAL A 96 0.22 -8.42 27.48
C VAL A 96 -0.75 -9.24 28.33
N ASP A 97 -2.02 -9.32 27.94
CA ASP A 97 -3.07 -9.99 28.70
C ASP A 97 -2.84 -11.50 28.84
N TYR A 98 -2.19 -12.10 27.82
CA TYR A 98 -1.81 -13.53 27.82
C TYR A 98 -0.36 -13.80 28.29
N GLY A 99 0.32 -12.82 28.87
CA GLY A 99 1.65 -12.98 29.47
C GLY A 99 2.80 -13.17 28.48
N PHE A 100 2.63 -12.82 27.20
CA PHE A 100 3.72 -12.86 26.22
C PHE A 100 4.62 -11.64 26.25
N ARG A 101 4.13 -10.51 26.77
CA ARG A 101 4.87 -9.24 26.90
C ARG A 101 4.54 -8.55 28.21
N LEU A 102 5.51 -7.76 28.72
CA LEU A 102 5.24 -6.84 29.81
C LEU A 102 4.38 -5.65 29.33
N PRO A 103 3.65 -4.98 30.26
CA PRO A 103 2.87 -3.78 29.92
C PRO A 103 3.67 -2.67 29.22
N SER A 104 4.99 -2.61 29.41
CA SER A 104 5.88 -1.66 28.73
C SER A 104 5.90 -1.83 27.20
N ALA A 105 5.50 -2.97 26.70
CA ALA A 105 5.37 -3.19 25.25
C ALA A 105 4.32 -2.26 24.60
N LEU A 106 3.31 -1.82 25.39
CA LEU A 106 2.29 -0.87 24.94
C LEU A 106 2.86 0.55 24.70
N ASP A 107 4.01 0.86 25.27
CA ASP A 107 4.65 2.17 25.18
C ASP A 107 5.66 2.27 24.02
N ASN A 108 6.03 1.14 23.41
CA ASN A 108 6.69 1.09 22.12
C ASN A 108 5.61 1.00 21.03
N ARG A 109 5.15 2.11 20.53
CA ARG A 109 3.96 2.22 19.70
C ARG A 109 4.10 3.30 18.63
N PRO A 110 3.35 3.24 17.53
CA PRO A 110 3.18 4.40 16.66
C PRO A 110 2.63 5.60 17.45
N LEU A 111 2.89 6.78 16.93
CA LEU A 111 2.23 8.00 17.43
C LEU A 111 0.71 7.84 17.24
N LYS A 112 -0.06 8.43 18.13
CA LYS A 112 -1.46 8.72 17.87
C LYS A 112 -1.54 9.79 16.79
N PHE A 113 -2.68 9.88 16.11
CA PHE A 113 -2.83 10.84 15.03
C PHE A 113 -2.65 12.28 15.52
N GLU A 114 -3.24 12.63 16.66
CA GLU A 114 -3.11 13.94 17.30
C GLU A 114 -1.65 14.25 17.71
N GLU A 115 -0.91 13.24 18.20
CA GLU A 115 0.51 13.39 18.52
C GLU A 115 1.39 13.62 17.28
N TRP A 116 0.96 13.09 16.15
CA TRP A 116 1.60 13.36 14.85
C TRP A 116 1.27 14.78 14.38
N GLU A 117 0.01 15.20 14.47
CA GLU A 117 -0.43 16.57 14.12
C GLU A 117 0.32 17.61 14.95
N ASP A 118 0.50 17.40 16.25
CA ASP A 118 1.24 18.30 17.15
C ASP A 118 2.73 18.45 16.79
N LYS A 119 3.32 17.46 16.10
CA LYS A 119 4.73 17.49 15.68
C LYS A 119 4.95 18.13 14.31
N VAL A 120 3.88 18.29 13.52
CA VAL A 120 3.97 18.69 12.12
C VAL A 120 3.22 20.01 11.91
N ASP A 121 3.95 21.13 11.87
CA ASP A 121 3.37 22.47 11.74
C ASP A 121 3.02 22.80 10.28
N LYS A 122 4.03 22.79 9.39
CA LYS A 122 3.86 23.14 7.96
C LYS A 122 3.85 21.89 7.11
N THR A 123 2.71 21.62 6.46
CA THR A 123 2.54 20.39 5.68
C THR A 123 2.04 20.70 4.26
N ILE A 124 2.67 20.05 3.27
CA ILE A 124 2.17 19.96 1.90
C ILE A 124 1.66 18.53 1.69
N LEU A 125 0.39 18.42 1.34
CA LEU A 125 -0.26 17.16 1.03
C LEU A 125 -0.32 17.00 -0.49
N VAL A 126 0.30 15.96 -1.03
CA VAL A 126 0.34 15.69 -2.47
C VAL A 126 -0.55 14.48 -2.77
N SER A 127 -1.50 14.63 -3.67
CA SER A 127 -2.38 13.54 -4.07
C SER A 127 -3.09 13.85 -5.39
N ALA A 128 -3.25 12.84 -6.25
CA ALA A 128 -4.14 12.94 -7.41
C ALA A 128 -5.63 12.85 -7.01
N THR A 129 -5.92 12.26 -5.86
CA THR A 129 -7.27 11.98 -5.34
C THR A 129 -7.36 12.32 -3.86
N PRO A 130 -7.30 13.61 -3.47
CA PRO A 130 -7.31 14.01 -2.06
C PRO A 130 -8.54 13.46 -1.33
N GLY A 131 -8.33 12.90 -0.14
CA GLY A 131 -9.39 12.34 0.69
C GLY A 131 -10.21 13.41 1.41
N LYS A 132 -11.17 12.95 2.22
CA LYS A 132 -12.06 13.84 2.95
C LYS A 132 -11.30 14.70 3.96
N TRP A 133 -10.37 14.09 4.71
CA TRP A 133 -9.62 14.79 5.74
C TRP A 133 -8.76 15.92 5.16
N GLU A 134 -8.07 15.68 4.02
CA GLU A 134 -7.28 16.70 3.35
C GLU A 134 -8.15 17.87 2.89
N LYS A 135 -9.34 17.58 2.35
CA LYS A 135 -10.29 18.61 1.90
C LYS A 135 -10.84 19.47 3.04
N GLU A 136 -11.01 18.89 4.24
CA GLU A 136 -11.54 19.58 5.41
C GLU A 136 -10.48 20.37 6.19
N ASN A 137 -9.20 19.95 6.11
CA ASN A 137 -8.13 20.50 6.96
C ASN A 137 -7.07 21.31 6.20
N SER A 138 -7.12 21.36 4.85
CA SER A 138 -6.20 22.18 4.07
C SER A 138 -6.70 23.62 3.94
N GLU A 139 -5.84 24.59 4.26
CA GLU A 139 -6.13 26.01 4.10
C GLU A 139 -6.24 26.43 2.63
N LYS A 140 -5.49 25.76 1.76
CA LYS A 140 -5.40 26.09 0.34
C LYS A 140 -5.27 24.85 -0.52
N PHE A 141 -6.07 24.80 -1.60
CA PHE A 141 -5.92 23.82 -2.66
C PHE A 141 -5.22 24.45 -3.88
N VAL A 142 -4.23 23.74 -4.39
CA VAL A 142 -3.53 24.08 -5.61
C VAL A 142 -3.63 22.92 -6.57
N GLU A 143 -4.23 23.14 -7.72
CA GLU A 143 -4.41 22.12 -8.75
C GLU A 143 -3.33 22.29 -9.82
N GLN A 144 -2.63 21.17 -10.13
CA GLN A 144 -1.74 21.11 -11.28
C GLN A 144 -2.48 20.46 -12.45
N VAL A 145 -3.19 21.28 -13.23
CA VAL A 145 -4.03 20.82 -14.34
C VAL A 145 -3.20 20.63 -15.62
N ILE A 146 -2.15 21.43 -15.79
CA ILE A 146 -1.34 21.41 -17.01
C ILE A 146 -0.22 20.37 -16.86
N ARG A 147 -0.14 19.43 -17.82
CA ARG A 147 1.00 18.53 -17.97
C ARG A 147 1.99 19.11 -18.99
N PRO A 148 3.13 19.68 -18.57
CA PRO A 148 4.09 20.30 -19.49
C PRO A 148 4.78 19.30 -20.43
N THR A 149 4.66 17.99 -20.17
CA THR A 149 5.19 16.89 -20.98
C THR A 149 4.45 16.68 -22.31
N GLY A 150 3.28 17.30 -22.51
CA GLY A 150 2.43 17.08 -23.68
C GLY A 150 1.73 15.70 -23.72
N LEU A 151 1.88 14.88 -22.68
CA LEU A 151 1.17 13.61 -22.57
C LEU A 151 -0.30 13.87 -22.20
N ILE A 152 -1.19 13.32 -23.02
CA ILE A 152 -2.65 13.36 -22.77
C ILE A 152 -3.06 12.19 -21.90
N ASP A 153 -4.27 12.28 -21.33
CA ASP A 153 -4.85 11.13 -20.59
C ASP A 153 -5.11 9.97 -21.57
N PRO A 154 -4.88 8.72 -21.13
CA PRO A 154 -5.04 7.56 -21.99
C PRO A 154 -6.50 7.37 -22.37
N LYS A 155 -6.74 6.95 -23.62
CA LYS A 155 -8.06 6.59 -24.09
C LYS A 155 -8.59 5.39 -23.31
N ILE A 156 -9.83 5.49 -22.80
CA ILE A 156 -10.52 4.40 -22.11
C ILE A 156 -11.53 3.77 -23.04
N VAL A 157 -11.45 2.44 -23.19
CA VAL A 157 -12.38 1.64 -23.97
C VAL A 157 -13.06 0.65 -23.03
N VAL A 158 -14.40 0.60 -23.05
CA VAL A 158 -15.16 -0.41 -22.31
C VAL A 158 -15.58 -1.51 -23.26
N LYS A 159 -15.25 -2.75 -22.91
CA LYS A 159 -15.60 -3.95 -23.68
C LYS A 159 -16.40 -4.93 -22.79
N PRO A 160 -17.26 -5.80 -23.37
CA PRO A 160 -18.01 -6.78 -22.60
C PRO A 160 -17.09 -7.81 -21.92
N THR A 161 -17.55 -8.42 -20.84
CA THR A 161 -16.80 -9.50 -20.16
C THR A 161 -16.88 -10.81 -20.93
N GLU A 162 -17.84 -10.98 -21.81
CA GLU A 162 -17.95 -12.14 -22.67
C GLU A 162 -16.74 -12.23 -23.59
N ASN A 163 -16.04 -13.37 -23.58
CA ASN A 163 -14.79 -13.60 -24.33
C ASN A 163 -13.65 -12.63 -24.00
N GLN A 164 -13.65 -11.99 -22.81
CA GLN A 164 -12.64 -11.01 -22.41
C GLN A 164 -11.20 -11.53 -22.53
N ILE A 165 -10.96 -12.82 -22.29
CA ILE A 165 -9.60 -13.40 -22.34
C ILE A 165 -9.11 -13.55 -23.79
N GLN A 166 -9.98 -13.94 -24.71
CA GLN A 166 -9.66 -14.06 -26.15
C GLN A 166 -9.41 -12.67 -26.77
N ASP A 167 -10.25 -11.70 -26.43
CA ASP A 167 -10.06 -10.31 -26.87
C ASP A 167 -8.77 -9.72 -26.29
N LEU A 168 -8.51 -9.96 -25.00
CA LEU A 168 -7.26 -9.53 -24.34
C LEU A 168 -6.02 -10.11 -25.02
N LEU A 169 -6.04 -11.37 -25.46
CA LEU A 169 -4.93 -11.98 -26.19
C LEU A 169 -4.60 -11.20 -27.46
N VAL A 170 -5.60 -10.87 -28.26
CA VAL A 170 -5.43 -10.11 -29.51
C VAL A 170 -4.82 -8.74 -29.23
N GLU A 171 -5.31 -8.06 -28.20
CA GLU A 171 -4.78 -6.76 -27.78
C GLU A 171 -3.33 -6.86 -27.29
N ILE A 172 -3.01 -7.88 -26.49
CA ILE A 172 -1.63 -8.13 -26.01
C ILE A 172 -0.69 -8.36 -27.20
N GLU A 173 -1.06 -9.24 -28.14
CA GLU A 173 -0.24 -9.53 -29.33
C GLU A 173 0.03 -8.25 -30.13
N SER A 174 -0.98 -7.42 -30.34
CA SER A 174 -0.83 -6.14 -31.04
C SER A 174 0.18 -5.21 -30.37
N VAL A 175 0.10 -5.06 -29.04
CA VAL A 175 0.98 -4.19 -28.24
C VAL A 175 2.41 -4.73 -28.19
N VAL A 176 2.56 -6.03 -27.96
CA VAL A 176 3.87 -6.71 -27.85
C VAL A 176 4.61 -6.68 -29.20
N ASN A 177 3.92 -6.87 -30.32
CA ASN A 177 4.52 -6.78 -31.65
C ASN A 177 5.06 -5.38 -31.96
N ASN A 178 4.52 -4.34 -31.31
CA ASN A 178 5.02 -2.97 -31.41
C ASN A 178 6.15 -2.66 -30.39
N GLY A 179 6.62 -3.66 -29.63
CA GLY A 179 7.70 -3.52 -28.66
C GLY A 179 7.30 -2.92 -27.32
N ASN A 180 6.00 -2.71 -27.08
CA ASN A 180 5.46 -2.15 -25.85
C ASN A 180 5.06 -3.23 -24.84
N ARG A 181 4.69 -2.80 -23.63
CA ARG A 181 4.35 -3.66 -22.49
C ARG A 181 2.89 -3.51 -22.10
N VAL A 182 2.37 -4.55 -21.41
CA VAL A 182 0.98 -4.62 -20.97
C VAL A 182 0.90 -4.88 -19.47
N LEU A 183 0.03 -4.15 -18.79
CA LEU A 183 -0.39 -4.45 -17.43
C LEU A 183 -1.81 -5.02 -17.44
N VAL A 184 -2.05 -6.11 -16.73
CA VAL A 184 -3.38 -6.70 -16.58
C VAL A 184 -3.75 -6.78 -15.09
N THR A 185 -4.88 -6.19 -14.71
CA THR A 185 -5.37 -6.25 -13.33
C THR A 185 -6.54 -7.22 -13.19
N THR A 186 -6.45 -8.10 -12.19
CA THR A 186 -7.48 -9.07 -11.83
C THR A 186 -8.03 -8.78 -10.42
N LEU A 187 -9.05 -9.51 -9.99
CA LEU A 187 -9.65 -9.34 -8.66
C LEU A 187 -9.03 -10.22 -7.58
N THR A 188 -8.43 -11.34 -7.95
CA THR A 188 -7.91 -12.31 -6.99
C THR A 188 -6.55 -12.88 -7.39
N LYS A 189 -5.77 -13.33 -6.40
CA LYS A 189 -4.49 -14.02 -6.62
C LYS A 189 -4.65 -15.22 -7.56
N LYS A 190 -5.67 -16.04 -7.32
CA LYS A 190 -5.97 -17.23 -8.14
C LYS A 190 -6.24 -16.88 -9.59
N MET A 191 -6.96 -15.79 -9.85
CA MET A 191 -7.19 -15.29 -11.22
C MET A 191 -5.90 -14.83 -11.88
N SER A 192 -5.04 -14.10 -11.14
CA SER A 192 -3.75 -13.65 -11.67
C SER A 192 -2.85 -14.82 -12.07
N GLU A 193 -2.76 -15.83 -11.21
CA GLU A 193 -1.99 -17.05 -11.46
C GLU A 193 -2.53 -17.81 -12.68
N ALA A 194 -3.85 -18.09 -12.69
CA ALA A 194 -4.48 -18.81 -13.80
C ALA A 194 -4.35 -18.08 -15.14
N LEU A 195 -4.48 -16.75 -15.15
CA LEU A 195 -4.31 -15.95 -16.36
C LEU A 195 -2.85 -15.95 -16.81
N SER A 196 -1.89 -15.81 -15.90
CA SER A 196 -0.47 -15.87 -16.22
C SER A 196 -0.10 -17.20 -16.86
N ASP A 197 -0.56 -18.32 -16.28
CA ASP A 197 -0.33 -19.67 -16.84
C ASP A 197 -0.97 -19.84 -18.22
N TYR A 198 -2.15 -19.26 -18.42
CA TYR A 198 -2.83 -19.32 -19.72
C TYR A 198 -2.06 -18.53 -20.79
N LEU A 199 -1.60 -17.32 -20.48
CA LEU A 199 -0.81 -16.48 -21.38
C LEU A 199 0.54 -17.12 -21.72
N LEU A 200 1.22 -17.74 -20.75
CA LEU A 200 2.46 -18.48 -20.98
C LEU A 200 2.25 -19.67 -21.94
N LYS A 201 1.14 -20.42 -21.78
CA LYS A 201 0.78 -21.51 -22.70
C LYS A 201 0.45 -21.02 -24.10
N ALA A 202 -0.04 -19.78 -24.23
CA ALA A 202 -0.27 -19.11 -25.51
C ALA A 202 1.02 -18.52 -26.12
N GLY A 203 2.19 -18.71 -25.48
CA GLY A 203 3.48 -18.24 -25.98
C GLY A 203 3.84 -16.80 -25.61
N ILE A 204 3.04 -16.13 -24.77
CA ILE A 204 3.28 -14.76 -24.32
C ILE A 204 4.16 -14.78 -23.07
N LYS A 205 5.26 -14.05 -23.08
CA LYS A 205 6.16 -13.92 -21.93
C LYS A 205 5.48 -13.09 -20.85
N THR A 206 5.04 -13.77 -19.79
CA THR A 206 4.22 -13.18 -18.73
C THR A 206 4.80 -13.48 -17.35
N ARG A 207 4.70 -12.52 -16.45
CA ARG A 207 4.88 -12.72 -15.01
C ARG A 207 3.66 -12.21 -14.24
N TYR A 208 3.44 -12.72 -13.02
CA TYR A 208 2.42 -12.19 -12.12
C TYR A 208 3.04 -11.58 -10.87
N LEU A 209 2.32 -10.60 -10.30
CA LEU A 209 2.72 -9.88 -9.10
C LEU A 209 1.61 -9.93 -8.05
N HIS A 210 1.93 -10.33 -6.83
CA HIS A 210 0.99 -10.35 -5.69
C HIS A 210 1.65 -9.86 -4.39
N SER A 211 0.86 -9.76 -3.31
CA SER A 211 1.29 -9.20 -2.02
C SER A 211 2.40 -9.96 -1.30
N ASP A 212 2.56 -11.26 -1.61
CA ASP A 212 3.48 -12.14 -0.90
C ASP A 212 4.89 -12.15 -1.54
N ILE A 213 5.07 -11.44 -2.65
CA ILE A 213 6.37 -11.29 -3.32
C ILE A 213 7.23 -10.31 -2.51
N ASP A 214 8.47 -10.72 -2.24
CA ASP A 214 9.46 -9.93 -1.53
C ASP A 214 9.76 -8.61 -2.27
N THR A 215 10.14 -7.59 -1.52
CA THR A 215 10.47 -6.26 -2.06
C THR A 215 11.59 -6.31 -3.09
N LEU A 216 12.63 -7.11 -2.87
CA LEU A 216 13.75 -7.25 -3.81
C LEU A 216 13.29 -7.92 -5.10
N GLU A 217 12.57 -9.03 -5.00
CA GLU A 217 12.00 -9.72 -6.16
C GLU A 217 11.05 -8.83 -6.95
N ARG A 218 10.24 -8.00 -6.27
CA ARG A 218 9.39 -7.01 -6.93
C ARG A 218 10.18 -6.01 -7.76
N ILE A 219 11.29 -5.49 -7.25
CA ILE A 219 12.18 -4.58 -7.98
C ILE A 219 12.75 -5.26 -9.22
N GLU A 220 13.15 -6.52 -9.10
CA GLU A 220 13.66 -7.32 -10.23
C GLU A 220 12.59 -7.53 -11.30
N ILE A 221 11.37 -7.91 -10.92
CA ILE A 221 10.25 -8.08 -11.86
C ILE A 221 10.00 -6.79 -12.64
N LEU A 222 9.97 -5.64 -11.98
CA LEU A 222 9.74 -4.36 -12.65
C LEU A 222 10.89 -3.97 -13.58
N ARG A 223 12.13 -4.21 -13.16
CA ARG A 223 13.31 -4.00 -14.00
C ARG A 223 13.28 -4.89 -15.24
N ASP A 224 12.91 -6.16 -15.09
CA ASP A 224 12.85 -7.12 -16.16
C ASP A 224 11.73 -6.79 -17.16
N LEU A 225 10.57 -6.29 -16.69
CA LEU A 225 9.52 -5.75 -17.55
C LEU A 225 10.04 -4.59 -18.42
N ARG A 226 10.74 -3.64 -17.83
CA ARG A 226 11.35 -2.51 -18.54
C ARG A 226 12.40 -2.94 -19.56
N LYS A 227 13.20 -3.95 -19.23
CA LYS A 227 14.18 -4.51 -20.15
C LYS A 227 13.59 -5.36 -21.28
N GLY A 228 12.31 -5.77 -21.15
CA GLY A 228 11.66 -6.63 -22.13
C GLY A 228 12.00 -8.11 -22.00
N GLU A 229 12.44 -8.54 -20.84
CA GLU A 229 12.62 -9.97 -20.54
C GLU A 229 11.28 -10.71 -20.58
N PHE A 230 10.20 -9.99 -20.28
CA PHE A 230 8.82 -10.41 -20.48
C PHE A 230 7.94 -9.21 -20.86
N ASP A 231 6.74 -9.47 -21.39
CA ASP A 231 5.92 -8.47 -22.06
C ASP A 231 4.66 -8.09 -21.28
N VAL A 232 4.14 -9.01 -20.47
CA VAL A 232 2.89 -8.83 -19.72
C VAL A 232 3.10 -9.03 -18.23
N LEU A 233 2.66 -8.05 -17.44
CA LEU A 233 2.60 -8.16 -15.99
C LEU A 233 1.15 -8.27 -15.54
N VAL A 234 0.81 -9.38 -14.88
CA VAL A 234 -0.52 -9.65 -14.32
C VAL A 234 -0.51 -9.47 -12.82
N GLY A 235 -1.55 -8.87 -12.24
CA GLY A 235 -1.65 -8.80 -10.78
C GLY A 235 -2.96 -8.26 -10.27
N ILE A 236 -3.15 -8.31 -8.94
CA ILE A 236 -4.38 -7.86 -8.27
C ILE A 236 -4.37 -6.34 -8.12
N ASN A 237 -3.30 -5.83 -7.56
CA ASN A 237 -3.09 -4.42 -7.28
C ASN A 237 -1.66 -4.06 -7.69
N LEU A 238 -1.45 -3.96 -8.99
CA LEU A 238 -0.13 -3.63 -9.57
C LEU A 238 0.32 -2.20 -9.24
N LEU A 239 -0.52 -1.44 -8.55
CA LEU A 239 -0.58 0.00 -8.61
C LEU A 239 -0.22 0.67 -7.29
N ARG A 240 0.34 -0.09 -6.37
CA ARG A 240 0.98 0.53 -5.23
C ARG A 240 2.12 1.41 -5.75
N GLU A 241 2.19 2.57 -5.20
CA GLU A 241 3.08 3.72 -5.35
C GLU A 241 4.43 3.46 -6.08
N GLY A 242 4.89 4.44 -6.85
CA GLY A 242 6.26 4.46 -7.38
C GLY A 242 6.50 3.69 -8.68
N LEU A 243 5.47 3.29 -9.43
CA LEU A 243 5.65 2.68 -10.75
C LEU A 243 5.62 3.73 -11.85
N ASP A 244 6.77 4.04 -12.41
CA ASP A 244 6.92 4.82 -13.64
C ASP A 244 7.37 3.88 -14.77
N LEU A 245 6.42 3.51 -15.63
CA LEU A 245 6.60 2.51 -16.70
C LEU A 245 6.17 3.11 -18.04
N PRO A 246 7.00 3.96 -18.67
CA PRO A 246 6.68 4.55 -19.97
C PRO A 246 6.56 3.53 -21.11
N GLU A 247 7.09 2.33 -20.91
CA GLU A 247 7.00 1.21 -21.84
C GLU A 247 5.59 0.59 -21.88
N VAL A 248 4.75 0.88 -20.88
CA VAL A 248 3.39 0.32 -20.79
C VAL A 248 2.44 1.11 -21.69
N GLN A 249 2.00 0.49 -22.76
CA GLN A 249 1.01 1.06 -23.69
C GLN A 249 -0.42 0.66 -23.33
N LEU A 250 -0.65 -0.59 -22.91
CA LEU A 250 -1.97 -1.09 -22.54
C LEU A 250 -2.07 -1.39 -21.06
N VAL A 251 -3.13 -0.88 -20.43
CA VAL A 251 -3.61 -1.34 -19.13
C VAL A 251 -4.97 -1.99 -19.31
N ALA A 252 -5.07 -3.28 -19.03
CA ALA A 252 -6.31 -4.04 -19.09
C ALA A 252 -6.86 -4.29 -17.68
N ILE A 253 -8.12 -3.96 -17.46
CA ILE A 253 -8.83 -4.14 -16.20
C ILE A 253 -9.93 -5.17 -16.40
N LEU A 254 -9.72 -6.39 -15.90
CA LEU A 254 -10.72 -7.45 -15.96
C LEU A 254 -11.80 -7.23 -14.90
N ASP A 255 -13.04 -7.60 -15.24
CA ASP A 255 -14.18 -7.48 -14.33
C ASP A 255 -14.26 -6.08 -13.66
N ALA A 256 -14.17 -5.03 -14.45
CA ALA A 256 -14.12 -3.65 -13.97
C ALA A 256 -15.41 -3.19 -13.30
N ASP A 257 -16.54 -3.84 -13.58
CA ASP A 257 -17.86 -3.60 -12.99
C ASP A 257 -18.11 -4.31 -11.65
N LYS A 258 -17.18 -5.12 -11.19
CA LYS A 258 -17.28 -5.75 -9.87
C LYS A 258 -16.88 -4.76 -8.78
N GLU A 259 -17.85 -3.96 -8.33
CA GLU A 259 -17.62 -2.94 -7.31
C GLU A 259 -16.96 -3.48 -6.04
N GLY A 260 -16.06 -2.68 -5.47
CA GLY A 260 -15.28 -3.01 -4.29
C GLY A 260 -14.03 -2.16 -4.19
N PHE A 261 -13.23 -2.38 -3.16
CA PHE A 261 -12.02 -1.60 -2.91
C PHE A 261 -11.06 -1.52 -4.11
N LEU A 262 -10.90 -2.62 -4.86
CA LEU A 262 -10.01 -2.70 -6.04
C LEU A 262 -10.60 -2.06 -7.31
N ARG A 263 -11.87 -1.69 -7.29
CA ARG A 263 -12.60 -1.09 -8.42
C ARG A 263 -13.31 0.19 -7.99
N SER A 264 -12.89 0.80 -6.87
CA SER A 264 -13.32 2.14 -6.47
C SER A 264 -12.81 3.19 -7.47
N GLU A 265 -13.46 4.33 -7.54
CA GLU A 265 -13.05 5.47 -8.37
C GLU A 265 -11.56 5.77 -8.22
N THR A 266 -11.08 5.95 -6.99
CA THR A 266 -9.66 6.20 -6.69
C THR A 266 -8.74 5.12 -7.24
N SER A 267 -9.10 3.84 -7.06
CA SER A 267 -8.32 2.71 -7.56
C SER A 267 -8.26 2.68 -9.08
N LEU A 268 -9.38 2.95 -9.74
CA LEU A 268 -9.46 3.01 -11.20
C LEU A 268 -8.66 4.19 -11.77
N ILE A 269 -8.77 5.39 -11.18
CA ILE A 269 -7.98 6.57 -11.58
C ILE A 269 -6.48 6.26 -11.54
N GLN A 270 -6.00 5.66 -10.46
CA GLN A 270 -4.59 5.29 -10.33
C GLN A 270 -4.16 4.22 -11.35
N THR A 271 -5.05 3.27 -11.63
CA THR A 271 -4.83 2.23 -12.62
C THR A 271 -4.68 2.82 -14.02
N VAL A 272 -5.64 3.62 -14.42
CA VAL A 272 -5.66 4.34 -15.71
C VAL A 272 -4.42 5.22 -15.86
N GLY A 273 -4.00 5.91 -14.81
CA GLY A 273 -2.82 6.76 -14.79
C GLY A 273 -1.51 6.02 -15.14
N ARG A 274 -1.46 4.68 -15.05
CA ARG A 274 -0.26 3.93 -15.44
C ARG A 274 -0.05 3.88 -16.96
N ALA A 275 -1.10 3.96 -17.77
CA ALA A 275 -0.99 4.11 -19.21
C ALA A 275 -0.70 5.56 -19.67
N ALA A 276 -0.87 6.54 -18.78
CA ALA A 276 -0.68 7.97 -19.09
C ALA A 276 0.78 8.40 -19.31
N ARG A 277 1.75 7.51 -19.13
CA ARG A 277 3.17 7.74 -19.36
C ARG A 277 3.62 7.39 -20.77
N ASN A 278 2.79 6.66 -21.52
CA ASN A 278 3.02 6.33 -22.92
C ASN A 278 2.20 7.25 -23.82
N GLN A 279 2.78 7.75 -24.90
CA GLN A 279 2.10 8.67 -25.83
C GLN A 279 0.89 8.02 -26.53
N GLU A 280 0.96 6.73 -26.79
CA GLU A 280 -0.09 5.92 -27.37
C GLU A 280 -0.81 5.05 -26.35
N GLY A 281 -0.71 5.44 -25.06
CA GLY A 281 -1.29 4.69 -23.95
C GLY A 281 -2.81 4.63 -24.01
N TYR A 282 -3.37 3.45 -23.77
CA TYR A 282 -4.81 3.26 -23.65
C TYR A 282 -5.17 2.23 -22.60
N VAL A 283 -6.44 2.26 -22.19
CA VAL A 283 -6.97 1.39 -21.14
C VAL A 283 -8.18 0.64 -21.67
N ILE A 284 -8.24 -0.65 -21.44
CA ILE A 284 -9.43 -1.47 -21.70
C ILE A 284 -10.03 -1.87 -20.34
N MET A 285 -11.30 -1.55 -20.16
CA MET A 285 -12.09 -2.01 -19.02
C MET A 285 -13.09 -3.07 -19.52
N TYR A 286 -12.92 -4.31 -19.07
CA TYR A 286 -13.89 -5.36 -19.36
C TYR A 286 -15.01 -5.30 -18.33
N ALA A 287 -16.21 -4.95 -18.77
CA ALA A 287 -17.37 -4.71 -17.92
C ALA A 287 -18.66 -4.91 -18.68
N ASP A 288 -19.68 -5.54 -18.06
CA ASP A 288 -21.02 -5.68 -18.63
C ASP A 288 -21.91 -4.49 -18.28
N LYS A 289 -21.53 -3.72 -17.24
CA LYS A 289 -22.22 -2.52 -16.81
C LYS A 289 -21.24 -1.40 -16.51
N ILE A 290 -21.57 -0.18 -16.91
CA ILE A 290 -20.78 1.00 -16.51
C ILE A 290 -21.23 1.41 -15.11
N THR A 291 -20.33 1.26 -14.13
CA THR A 291 -20.54 1.68 -12.74
C THR A 291 -20.30 3.17 -12.56
N ASP A 292 -20.72 3.73 -11.43
CA ASP A 292 -20.48 5.15 -11.14
C ASP A 292 -18.96 5.44 -11.01
N SER A 293 -18.21 4.50 -10.44
CA SER A 293 -16.75 4.58 -10.37
C SER A 293 -16.07 4.58 -11.74
N MET A 294 -16.63 3.90 -12.74
CA MET A 294 -16.13 3.94 -14.12
C MET A 294 -16.57 5.20 -14.84
N ARG A 295 -17.77 5.69 -14.57
CA ARG A 295 -18.37 6.85 -15.22
C ARG A 295 -17.58 8.14 -14.97
N SER A 296 -16.97 8.28 -13.80
CA SER A 296 -16.13 9.44 -13.48
C SER A 296 -14.83 9.52 -14.32
N LEU A 297 -14.39 8.38 -14.89
CA LEU A 297 -13.16 8.31 -15.68
C LEU A 297 -13.39 8.45 -17.19
N ILE A 298 -14.52 7.99 -17.70
CA ILE A 298 -14.79 8.01 -19.14
C ILE A 298 -14.81 9.42 -19.73
N PRO A 299 -15.36 10.46 -19.09
CA PRO A 299 -15.33 11.84 -19.60
C PRO A 299 -13.93 12.45 -19.67
N ILE A 300 -12.99 11.95 -18.83
CA ILE A 300 -11.60 12.46 -18.80
C ILE A 300 -10.86 12.09 -20.09
N SER A 301 -11.24 10.98 -20.72
CA SER A 301 -10.62 10.47 -21.96
C SER A 301 -11.25 11.00 -23.26
N GLU A 302 -12.42 11.63 -23.19
CA GLU A 302 -13.02 12.29 -24.35
C GLU A 302 -12.39 13.68 -24.50
N PRO A 303 -11.73 14.02 -25.64
CA PRO A 303 -11.27 15.38 -25.87
C PRO A 303 -12.49 16.29 -25.80
N THR A 304 -12.48 17.25 -24.90
CA THR A 304 -13.43 18.37 -24.89
C THR A 304 -13.43 18.97 -26.29
N ARG A 305 -14.49 18.72 -27.04
CA ARG A 305 -14.70 19.40 -28.33
C ARG A 305 -14.78 20.90 -28.05
N PRO A 306 -14.05 21.74 -28.80
CA PRO A 306 -14.09 23.17 -28.65
C PRO A 306 -15.49 23.75 -28.92
#